data_fa90bb642ec5bf1a878b1744eafda055
#
_entry.id   fa90bb642ec5bf1a878b1744eafda055
#
_cell.length_a   1.000
_cell.length_b   1.000
_cell.length_c   1.000
_cell.angle_alpha   90.00
_cell.angle_beta   90.00
_cell.angle_gamma   90.00
#
_symmetry.space_group_name_H-M   'P 1'
#
loop_
_entity.id
_entity.type
_entity.pdbx_description
1 polymer ?
#
loop_
_entity_poly.entity_id
_entity_poly.type
_entity_poly.pdbx_seq_one_letter_code
_entity_poly.pdbx_strand_id
1 'polypeptide(L)'
;MNRPVLDEKHLHPGIRQLVAALHRDAIQQVQTAIHSHSVVVVGMDSNPFVRKARRALDAAGVAHEYLVFGGYTSQWRRRNALKMWTGWPTFPMVFVRGMLIGGAAEVQRLIAMDELKGLLEN
;
A
#
# COMPACT_ATOMS: atom_id res chain seq x y z
N MET A 1 -8.13 -12.58 -13.97
CA MET A 1 -7.76 -11.67 -15.07
C MET A 1 -6.50 -10.91 -14.69
N ASN A 2 -5.51 -10.90 -15.58
CA ASN A 2 -4.26 -10.19 -15.33
C ASN A 2 -4.38 -8.75 -15.82
N ARG A 3 -3.88 -7.83 -15.00
CA ARG A 3 -3.81 -6.43 -15.43
C ARG A 3 -2.70 -6.25 -16.48
N PRO A 4 -2.84 -5.27 -17.37
CA PRO A 4 -1.77 -4.98 -18.32
C PRO A 4 -0.56 -4.37 -17.59
N VAL A 5 0.58 -4.98 -17.81
CA VAL A 5 1.88 -4.49 -17.34
C VAL A 5 2.85 -4.64 -18.51
N LEU A 6 3.63 -3.61 -18.77
CA LEU A 6 4.61 -3.69 -19.84
C LEU A 6 5.69 -4.72 -19.48
N ASP A 7 5.86 -5.72 -20.34
CA ASP A 7 6.86 -6.76 -20.12
C ASP A 7 8.26 -6.16 -20.12
N GLU A 8 9.11 -6.62 -19.21
CA GLU A 8 10.49 -6.12 -19.11
C GLU A 8 11.28 -6.25 -20.39
N LYS A 9 11.01 -7.28 -21.19
CA LYS A 9 11.70 -7.46 -22.48
C LYS A 9 11.40 -6.34 -23.47
N HIS A 10 10.34 -5.57 -23.24
CA HIS A 10 9.99 -4.40 -24.05
C HIS A 10 10.58 -3.10 -23.51
N LEU A 11 11.29 -3.14 -22.39
CA LEU A 11 12.08 -2.01 -21.93
C LEU A 11 13.44 -2.04 -22.61
N HIS A 12 13.87 -0.88 -23.10
CA HIS A 12 15.23 -0.78 -23.69
C HIS A 12 16.27 -1.19 -22.63
N PRO A 13 17.30 -2.00 -23.00
CA PRO A 13 18.30 -2.43 -22.02
C PRO A 13 18.94 -1.29 -21.23
N GLY A 14 19.07 -0.11 -21.85
CA GLY A 14 19.66 1.06 -21.20
C GLY A 14 18.86 1.61 -20.02
N ILE A 15 17.56 1.29 -19.92
CA ILE A 15 16.73 1.78 -18.81
C ILE A 15 16.25 0.68 -17.87
N ARG A 16 16.50 -0.60 -18.18
CA ARG A 16 16.02 -1.69 -17.31
C ARG A 16 16.52 -1.57 -15.88
N GLN A 17 17.81 -1.24 -15.70
CA GLN A 17 18.40 -1.05 -14.39
C GLN A 17 17.80 0.15 -13.66
N LEU A 18 17.54 1.24 -14.38
CA LEU A 18 16.93 2.43 -13.80
C LEU A 18 15.52 2.11 -13.30
N VAL A 19 14.73 1.41 -14.09
CA VAL A 19 13.37 1.03 -13.72
C VAL A 19 13.39 0.07 -12.51
N ALA A 20 14.27 -0.92 -12.53
CA ALA A 20 14.38 -1.90 -11.46
C ALA A 20 14.84 -1.28 -10.13
N ALA A 21 15.66 -0.23 -10.19
CA ALA A 21 16.20 0.42 -9.01
C ALA A 21 15.37 1.61 -8.51
N LEU A 22 14.33 2.01 -9.24
CA LEU A 22 13.58 3.24 -8.96
C LEU A 22 12.91 3.16 -7.60
N HIS A 23 13.41 3.99 -6.65
CA HIS A 23 12.92 4.07 -5.27
C HIS A 23 12.69 2.71 -4.60
N ARG A 24 13.61 1.79 -4.88
CA ARG A 24 13.54 0.43 -4.33
C ARG A 24 13.53 0.40 -2.81
N ASP A 25 14.18 1.38 -2.19
CA ASP A 25 14.20 1.54 -0.73
C ASP A 25 12.79 1.70 -0.15
N ALA A 26 11.92 2.48 -0.82
CA ALA A 26 10.54 2.66 -0.38
C ALA A 26 9.76 1.33 -0.46
N ILE A 27 9.93 0.60 -1.55
CA ILE A 27 9.29 -0.71 -1.74
C ILE A 27 9.78 -1.69 -0.68
N GLN A 28 11.09 -1.74 -0.43
CA GLN A 28 11.67 -2.62 0.58
C GLN A 28 11.17 -2.29 1.99
N GLN A 29 10.98 -1.00 2.29
CA GLN A 29 10.42 -0.58 3.57
C GLN A 29 9.02 -1.14 3.78
N VAL A 30 8.16 -1.08 2.77
CA VAL A 30 6.82 -1.64 2.83
C VAL A 30 6.87 -3.17 2.95
N GLN A 31 7.72 -3.82 2.16
CA GLN A 31 7.87 -5.28 2.21
C GLN A 31 8.32 -5.75 3.61
N THR A 32 9.25 -5.04 4.22
CA THR A 32 9.70 -5.36 5.58
C THR A 32 8.56 -5.22 6.58
N ALA A 33 7.78 -4.15 6.48
CA ALA A 33 6.63 -3.95 7.37
C ALA A 33 5.59 -5.05 7.19
N ILE A 34 5.31 -5.47 5.96
CA ILE A 34 4.37 -6.54 5.65
C ILE A 34 4.80 -7.86 6.29
N HIS A 35 6.09 -8.14 6.31
CA HIS A 35 6.60 -9.37 6.95
C HIS A 35 6.49 -9.33 8.48
N SER A 36 6.53 -8.15 9.08
CA SER A 36 6.58 -7.98 10.53
C SER A 36 5.23 -7.69 11.17
N HIS A 37 4.24 -7.27 10.39
CA HIS A 37 2.93 -6.82 10.91
C HIS A 37 1.79 -7.42 10.11
N SER A 38 0.74 -7.84 10.81
CA SER A 38 -0.45 -8.41 10.16
C SER A 38 -1.19 -7.38 9.33
N VAL A 39 -1.22 -6.12 9.78
CA VAL A 39 -1.89 -5.04 9.06
C VAL A 39 -0.93 -3.86 8.91
N VAL A 40 -0.77 -3.40 7.68
CA VAL A 40 0.09 -2.25 7.35
C VAL A 40 -0.72 -1.24 6.56
N VAL A 41 -0.70 0.01 7.00
CA VAL A 41 -1.30 1.14 6.29
C VAL A 41 -0.17 1.98 5.72
N VAL A 42 -0.13 2.07 4.41
CA VAL A 42 0.83 2.93 3.70
C VAL A 42 0.11 4.21 3.30
N GLY A 43 0.60 5.34 3.75
CA GLY A 43 -0.11 6.59 3.55
C GLY A 43 0.80 7.80 3.41
N MET A 44 0.20 8.95 3.57
CA MET A 44 0.86 10.24 3.48
C MET A 44 0.21 11.22 4.46
N ASP A 45 0.95 12.28 4.82
CA ASP A 45 0.48 13.30 5.74
C ASP A 45 -0.73 14.06 5.19
N SER A 46 -1.61 14.46 6.10
CA SER A 46 -2.75 15.35 5.81
C SER A 46 -3.74 14.79 4.80
N ASN A 47 -3.76 13.50 4.62
CA ASN A 47 -4.68 12.84 3.69
C ASN A 47 -5.92 12.36 4.48
N PRO A 48 -7.13 12.85 4.14
CA PRO A 48 -8.33 12.48 4.88
C PRO A 48 -8.72 11.01 4.74
N PHE A 49 -8.41 10.39 3.60
CA PHE A 49 -8.71 8.98 3.38
C PHE A 49 -7.80 8.08 4.20
N VAL A 50 -6.54 8.47 4.39
CA VAL A 50 -5.62 7.77 5.29
C VAL A 50 -6.17 7.81 6.71
N ARG A 51 -6.62 8.99 7.17
CA ARG A 51 -7.22 9.13 8.51
C ARG A 51 -8.47 8.25 8.65
N LYS A 52 -9.33 8.23 7.63
CA LYS A 52 -10.54 7.38 7.65
C LYS A 52 -10.21 5.91 7.82
N ALA A 53 -9.24 5.42 7.05
CA ALA A 53 -8.83 4.01 7.13
C ALA A 53 -8.29 3.68 8.52
N ARG A 54 -7.42 4.52 9.06
CA ARG A 54 -6.82 4.29 10.38
C ARG A 54 -7.85 4.35 11.49
N ARG A 55 -8.78 5.30 11.42
CA ARG A 55 -9.87 5.40 12.41
C ARG A 55 -10.79 4.18 12.37
N ALA A 56 -11.09 3.69 11.18
CA ALA A 56 -11.91 2.49 11.02
C ALA A 56 -11.23 1.27 11.64
N LEU A 57 -9.94 1.10 11.41
CA LEU A 57 -9.16 0.02 12.01
C LEU A 57 -9.11 0.15 13.53
N ASP A 58 -8.87 1.35 14.05
CA ASP A 58 -8.84 1.61 15.49
C ASP A 58 -10.19 1.29 16.13
N ALA A 59 -11.28 1.74 15.52
CA ALA A 59 -12.64 1.49 16.03
C ALA A 59 -12.98 0.00 16.02
N ALA A 60 -12.42 -0.76 15.09
CA ALA A 60 -12.60 -2.20 15.03
C ALA A 60 -11.65 -2.98 15.95
N GLY A 61 -10.78 -2.28 16.66
CA GLY A 61 -9.79 -2.90 17.54
C GLY A 61 -8.66 -3.61 16.80
N VAL A 62 -8.34 -3.19 15.57
CA VAL A 62 -7.33 -3.81 14.75
C VAL A 62 -6.03 -3.01 14.83
N ALA A 63 -5.01 -3.58 15.46
CA ALA A 63 -3.67 -2.99 15.52
C ALA A 63 -3.06 -2.97 14.12
N HIS A 64 -2.35 -1.89 13.80
CA HIS A 64 -1.74 -1.74 12.48
C HIS A 64 -0.46 -0.91 12.55
N GLU A 65 0.47 -1.18 11.66
CA GLU A 65 1.65 -0.38 11.43
C GLU A 65 1.32 0.70 10.41
N TYR A 66 1.74 1.94 10.65
CA TYR A 66 1.53 3.04 9.73
C TYR A 66 2.85 3.54 9.17
N LEU A 67 2.98 3.52 7.84
CA LEU A 67 4.13 4.05 7.13
C LEU A 67 3.72 5.31 6.38
N VAL A 68 4.44 6.41 6.62
CA VAL A 68 4.16 7.71 6.03
C VAL A 68 5.20 8.03 4.97
N PHE A 69 4.76 8.32 3.75
CA PHE A 69 5.64 8.71 2.66
C PHE A 69 5.38 10.17 2.29
N GLY A 70 5.78 11.07 3.20
CA GLY A 70 5.67 12.51 3.02
C GLY A 70 4.24 13.04 2.97
N GLY A 71 4.09 14.24 2.43
CA GLY A 71 2.81 14.91 2.25
C GLY A 71 2.65 15.43 0.83
N TYR A 72 1.75 16.39 0.63
CA TYR A 72 1.46 16.90 -0.71
C TYR A 72 2.64 17.60 -1.38
N THR A 73 3.62 18.05 -0.59
CA THR A 73 4.78 18.77 -1.10
C THR A 73 6.08 17.99 -1.04
N SER A 74 6.05 16.73 -0.62
CA SER A 74 7.28 15.94 -0.45
C SER A 74 7.06 14.47 -0.79
N GLN A 75 8.15 13.81 -1.17
CA GLN A 75 8.23 12.36 -1.43
C GLN A 75 7.25 11.82 -2.48
N TRP A 76 6.77 12.67 -3.39
CA TRP A 76 5.81 12.24 -4.40
C TRP A 76 6.37 11.18 -5.33
N ARG A 77 7.68 11.19 -5.60
CA ARG A 77 8.33 10.19 -6.47
C ARG A 77 8.36 8.81 -5.82
N ARG A 78 8.60 8.77 -4.50
CA ARG A 78 8.57 7.51 -3.76
C ARG A 78 7.14 6.94 -3.73
N ARG A 79 6.15 7.81 -3.54
CA ARG A 79 4.74 7.39 -3.61
C ARG A 79 4.37 6.88 -5.00
N ASN A 80 4.86 7.53 -6.07
CA ASN A 80 4.63 7.04 -7.43
C ASN A 80 5.24 5.65 -7.65
N ALA A 81 6.43 5.40 -7.12
CA ALA A 81 7.05 4.08 -7.19
C ALA A 81 6.19 3.01 -6.51
N LEU A 82 5.59 3.33 -5.37
CA LEU A 82 4.67 2.43 -4.68
C LEU A 82 3.41 2.16 -5.50
N LYS A 83 2.87 3.18 -6.17
CA LYS A 83 1.72 3.01 -7.07
C LYS A 83 2.06 2.10 -8.26
N MET A 84 3.24 2.27 -8.83
CA MET A 84 3.69 1.43 -9.93
C MET A 84 3.89 -0.02 -9.50
N TRP A 85 4.44 -0.22 -8.31
CA TRP A 85 4.68 -1.55 -7.77
C TRP A 85 3.39 -2.29 -7.45
N THR A 86 2.46 -1.62 -6.78
CA THR A 86 1.20 -2.24 -6.34
C THR A 86 0.12 -2.23 -7.42
N GLY A 87 0.17 -1.26 -8.32
CA GLY A 87 -0.93 -1.00 -9.25
C GLY A 87 -2.11 -0.25 -8.63
N TRP A 88 -2.04 0.11 -7.34
CA TRP A 88 -3.11 0.85 -6.67
C TRP A 88 -2.86 2.35 -6.81
N PRO A 89 -3.84 3.11 -7.32
CA PRO A 89 -3.58 4.49 -7.77
C PRO A 89 -3.60 5.55 -6.66
N THR A 90 -4.05 5.21 -5.46
CA THR A 90 -4.28 6.21 -4.41
C THR A 90 -3.75 5.75 -3.06
N PHE A 91 -3.74 6.67 -2.09
CA PHE A 91 -3.41 6.36 -0.70
C PHE A 91 -4.66 6.57 0.16
N PRO A 92 -4.86 5.77 1.21
CA PRO A 92 -3.93 4.77 1.72
C PRO A 92 -3.90 3.50 0.87
N MET A 93 -2.81 2.73 1.03
CA MET A 93 -2.73 1.34 0.58
C MET A 93 -2.71 0.48 1.84
N VAL A 94 -3.69 -0.39 2.01
CA VAL A 94 -3.80 -1.21 3.21
C VAL A 94 -3.52 -2.66 2.87
N PHE A 95 -2.58 -3.23 3.61
CA PHE A 95 -2.19 -4.64 3.46
C PHE A 95 -2.64 -5.42 4.69
N VAL A 96 -3.26 -6.56 4.47
CA VAL A 96 -3.65 -7.50 5.52
C VAL A 96 -3.00 -8.84 5.21
N ARG A 97 -2.13 -9.29 6.10
CA ARG A 97 -1.38 -10.54 5.94
C ARG A 97 -0.65 -10.59 4.58
N GLY A 98 -0.08 -9.45 4.18
CA GLY A 98 0.66 -9.31 2.95
C GLY A 98 -0.19 -9.10 1.69
N MET A 99 -1.51 -9.13 1.82
CA MET A 99 -2.42 -8.93 0.69
C MET A 99 -2.88 -7.47 0.65
N LEU A 100 -2.74 -6.84 -0.49
CA LEU A 100 -3.28 -5.50 -0.69
C LEU A 100 -4.80 -5.58 -0.80
N ILE A 101 -5.51 -4.99 0.17
CA ILE A 101 -6.97 -5.03 0.19
C ILE A 101 -7.61 -3.77 -0.38
N GLY A 102 -6.83 -2.74 -0.63
CA GLY A 102 -7.30 -1.47 -1.19
C GLY A 102 -7.08 -0.29 -0.27
N GLY A 103 -7.97 0.68 -0.32
CA GLY A 103 -7.90 1.91 0.46
C GLY A 103 -8.98 2.00 1.53
N ALA A 104 -9.34 3.24 1.89
CA ALA A 104 -10.29 3.49 2.99
C ALA A 104 -11.66 2.85 2.76
N ALA A 105 -12.20 2.96 1.55
CA ALA A 105 -13.52 2.41 1.23
C ALA A 105 -13.55 0.90 1.38
N GLU A 106 -12.49 0.22 0.93
CA GLU A 106 -12.38 -1.23 1.02
C GLU A 106 -12.24 -1.69 2.47
N VAL A 107 -11.44 -0.98 3.28
CA VAL A 107 -11.31 -1.26 4.71
C VAL A 107 -12.67 -1.13 5.41
N GLN A 108 -13.38 -0.04 5.15
CA GLN A 108 -14.68 0.21 5.77
C GLN A 108 -15.70 -0.87 5.38
N ARG A 109 -15.67 -1.30 4.13
CA ARG A 109 -16.56 -2.36 3.64
C ARG A 109 -16.28 -3.70 4.32
N LEU A 110 -15.00 -4.08 4.41
CA LEU A 110 -14.62 -5.33 5.05
C LEU A 110 -15.01 -5.36 6.53
N ILE A 111 -14.88 -4.22 7.22
CA ILE A 111 -15.30 -4.12 8.62
C ILE A 111 -16.82 -4.21 8.73
N ALA A 112 -17.55 -3.48 7.89
CA ALA A 112 -19.02 -3.46 7.91
C ALA A 112 -19.63 -4.84 7.62
N MET A 113 -18.97 -5.63 6.77
CA MET A 113 -19.41 -6.98 6.41
C MET A 113 -18.84 -8.07 7.35
N ASP A 114 -18.10 -7.65 8.38
CA ASP A 114 -17.43 -8.54 9.33
C ASP A 114 -16.48 -9.55 8.66
N GLU A 115 -15.84 -9.15 7.57
CA GLU A 115 -14.92 -9.99 6.81
C GLU A 115 -13.45 -9.79 7.18
N LEU A 116 -13.11 -8.66 7.79
CA LEU A 116 -11.71 -8.33 8.10
C LEU A 116 -11.10 -9.33 9.07
N LYS A 117 -11.85 -9.73 10.09
CA LYS A 117 -11.38 -10.69 11.08
C LYS A 117 -11.04 -12.04 10.46
N GLY A 118 -11.83 -12.48 9.49
CA GLY A 118 -11.55 -13.72 8.76
C GLY A 118 -10.23 -13.67 8.02
N LEU A 119 -9.90 -12.52 7.43
CA LEU A 119 -8.62 -12.33 6.76
C LEU A 119 -7.45 -12.38 7.73
N LEU A 120 -7.63 -11.87 8.94
CA LEU A 120 -6.60 -11.85 9.98
C LEU A 120 -6.35 -13.24 10.59
N GLU A 121 -7.35 -14.10 10.60
CA GLU A 121 -7.28 -15.42 11.19
C GLU A 121 -6.65 -16.47 10.26
N ASN A 122 -6.51 -16.15 9.00
CA ASN A 122 -5.96 -17.11 8.02
C ASN A 122 -4.42 -17.08 7.90
#